data_e4aa0f4e4e673a0fb8a69f243abc1c71
#
_entry.id   e4aa0f4e4e673a0fb8a69f243abc1c71
#
_cell.length_a   1.000
_cell.length_b   1.000
_cell.length_c   1.000
_cell.angle_alpha   90.00
_cell.angle_beta   90.00
_cell.angle_gamma   90.00
#
_symmetry.space_group_name_H-M   'P 1'
#
loop_
_entity.id
_entity.type
_entity.pdbx_description
1 polymer ?
#
loop_
_entity_poly.entity_id
_entity_poly.type
_entity_poly.pdbx_seq_one_letter_code
_entity_poly.pdbx_strand_id
1 'polypeptide(L)'
;MVGVEYLIFKDPKDHYVDYHLADERVLLLQSFWFYFGGKMNLNRLEALIGNEKLDIVRNLNILLVGVGGVGGYTLKSLVRSGVNNITIVDYDKIDPTNLNRQIIANSSNIGLLKTEEAKKRALSINENINVITKNLFLDENTIKEFNLEKYDYVIDACDSVSTKMLLINECTNKGIKIISSMGTAKKMDATKLKIATLDKTSYDKLAKKLRSMIDKKIQKKITVISSTEEVKNIEVLGSNSYVPAVAGLLITNYIINDVVNKAN
;
A
#
# COMPACT_ATOMS: atom_id res chain seq x y z
N MET A 1 -26.55 51.52 -9.53
CA MET A 1 -27.11 50.26 -9.08
C MET A 1 -26.39 49.19 -9.91
N VAL A 2 -25.41 48.52 -9.32
CA VAL A 2 -24.68 47.41 -9.96
C VAL A 2 -25.43 46.16 -9.59
N GLY A 3 -25.98 45.45 -10.60
CA GLY A 3 -26.67 44.19 -10.39
C GLY A 3 -25.74 43.12 -9.89
N VAL A 4 -26.09 42.50 -8.77
CA VAL A 4 -25.40 41.35 -8.24
C VAL A 4 -25.99 40.14 -8.97
N GLU A 5 -25.25 39.56 -9.91
CA GLU A 5 -25.59 38.25 -10.48
C GLU A 5 -25.28 37.13 -9.45
N TYR A 6 -26.31 36.39 -9.10
CA TYR A 6 -26.17 35.22 -8.23
C TYR A 6 -25.73 34.04 -9.07
N LEU A 7 -24.51 33.55 -8.84
CA LEU A 7 -24.07 32.25 -9.36
C LEU A 7 -24.50 31.16 -8.37
N ILE A 8 -25.51 30.41 -8.74
CA ILE A 8 -25.98 29.25 -7.97
C ILE A 8 -25.22 28.01 -8.45
N PHE A 9 -24.38 27.47 -7.61
CA PHE A 9 -23.73 26.18 -7.88
C PHE A 9 -24.47 25.07 -7.14
N LYS A 10 -24.78 23.96 -7.85
CA LYS A 10 -25.28 22.73 -7.24
C LYS A 10 -24.09 21.87 -6.79
N ASP A 11 -24.06 21.54 -5.49
CA ASP A 11 -23.24 20.45 -4.97
C ASP A 11 -23.70 19.12 -5.61
N PRO A 12 -22.78 18.16 -5.92
CA PRO A 12 -23.15 16.82 -6.38
C PRO A 12 -24.09 16.04 -5.46
N LYS A 13 -24.39 16.56 -4.25
CA LYS A 13 -25.33 16.01 -3.26
C LYS A 13 -26.65 16.78 -3.14
N ASP A 14 -26.98 17.66 -4.11
CA ASP A 14 -28.23 18.44 -4.16
C ASP A 14 -28.49 19.42 -2.99
N HIS A 15 -27.42 19.87 -2.29
CA HIS A 15 -27.56 20.92 -1.27
C HIS A 15 -27.28 22.30 -1.87
N TYR A 16 -28.18 23.27 -1.59
CA TYR A 16 -27.95 24.68 -1.90
C TYR A 16 -27.04 25.28 -0.84
N VAL A 17 -25.90 25.83 -1.25
CA VAL A 17 -25.00 26.59 -0.36
C VAL A 17 -25.14 28.06 -0.70
N ASP A 18 -25.65 28.85 0.22
CA ASP A 18 -25.83 30.28 0.08
C ASP A 18 -24.54 30.99 0.50
N TYR A 19 -23.83 31.60 -0.45
CA TYR A 19 -22.62 32.36 -0.18
C TYR A 19 -22.92 33.85 -0.22
N HIS A 20 -23.28 34.44 0.91
CA HIS A 20 -23.26 35.88 1.09
C HIS A 20 -21.82 36.36 1.31
N LEU A 21 -21.30 37.19 0.37
CA LEU A 21 -20.03 37.90 0.49
C LEU A 21 -18.76 37.02 0.50
N ALA A 22 -18.48 36.32 -0.58
CA ALA A 22 -17.14 35.79 -0.82
C ALA A 22 -16.27 36.86 -1.54
N ASP A 23 -15.13 37.20 -0.96
CA ASP A 23 -14.08 38.01 -1.61
C ASP A 23 -13.72 37.39 -2.97
N GLU A 24 -13.52 38.21 -4.02
CA GLU A 24 -13.15 37.77 -5.37
C GLU A 24 -11.95 36.81 -5.36
N ARG A 25 -11.05 36.92 -4.39
CA ARG A 25 -9.92 36.00 -4.16
C ARG A 25 -10.35 34.61 -3.75
N VAL A 26 -11.46 34.47 -2.98
CA VAL A 26 -12.02 33.17 -2.58
C VAL A 26 -12.71 32.51 -3.77
N LEU A 27 -13.40 33.29 -4.62
CA LEU A 27 -14.01 32.80 -5.85
C LEU A 27 -12.95 32.37 -6.88
N LEU A 28 -11.85 33.11 -7.02
CA LEU A 28 -10.71 32.70 -7.83
C LEU A 28 -10.02 31.45 -7.30
N LEU A 29 -9.85 31.31 -5.99
CA LEU A 29 -9.31 30.09 -5.39
C LEU A 29 -10.26 28.90 -5.53
N GLN A 30 -11.58 29.13 -5.42
CA GLN A 30 -12.57 28.07 -5.64
C GLN A 30 -12.69 27.68 -7.11
N SER A 31 -12.63 28.63 -8.05
CA SER A 31 -12.58 28.35 -9.49
C SER A 31 -11.29 27.65 -9.89
N PHE A 32 -10.15 28.01 -9.27
CA PHE A 32 -8.87 27.33 -9.43
C PHE A 32 -8.94 25.88 -8.90
N TRP A 33 -9.61 25.67 -7.76
CA TRP A 33 -9.89 24.33 -7.22
C TRP A 33 -10.82 23.52 -8.12
N PHE A 34 -11.83 24.14 -8.72
CA PHE A 34 -12.79 23.49 -9.62
C PHE A 34 -12.17 23.17 -10.99
N TYR A 35 -11.26 24.01 -11.48
CA TYR A 35 -10.60 23.83 -12.79
C TYR A 35 -9.45 22.80 -12.74
N PHE A 36 -8.78 22.67 -11.61
CA PHE A 36 -7.75 21.64 -11.38
C PHE A 36 -8.30 20.37 -10.76
N GLY A 37 -9.63 20.22 -10.67
CA GLY A 37 -10.41 19.10 -10.16
C GLY A 37 -9.51 18.05 -9.52
N GLY A 38 -9.47 17.95 -8.22
CA GLY A 38 -8.87 16.94 -7.34
C GLY A 38 -7.66 16.11 -7.79
N LYS A 39 -7.01 16.43 -8.93
CA LYS A 39 -5.86 15.66 -9.42
C LYS A 39 -4.72 15.72 -8.42
N MET A 40 -4.27 14.55 -7.99
CA MET A 40 -3.13 14.45 -7.09
C MET A 40 -1.90 15.11 -7.71
N ASN A 41 -1.39 16.17 -7.05
CA ASN A 41 -0.21 16.89 -7.50
C ASN A 41 1.06 16.18 -7.01
N LEU A 42 1.92 15.78 -7.94
CA LEU A 42 3.17 15.07 -7.67
C LEU A 42 4.43 15.92 -7.96
N ASN A 43 4.29 17.23 -8.14
CA ASN A 43 5.41 18.11 -8.50
C ASN A 43 6.61 17.99 -7.55
N ARG A 44 6.37 17.75 -6.25
CA ARG A 44 7.46 17.55 -5.26
C ARG A 44 8.21 16.25 -5.48
N LEU A 45 7.51 15.17 -5.86
CA LEU A 45 8.15 13.90 -6.17
C LEU A 45 8.84 13.98 -7.53
N GLU A 46 8.22 14.63 -8.51
CA GLU A 46 8.80 14.89 -9.82
C GLU A 46 10.12 15.67 -9.71
N ALA A 47 10.16 16.73 -8.88
CA ALA A 47 11.39 17.49 -8.61
C ALA A 47 12.50 16.62 -7.97
N LEU A 48 12.14 15.56 -7.26
CA LEU A 48 13.08 14.66 -6.59
C LEU A 48 13.63 13.58 -7.52
N ILE A 49 12.79 12.99 -8.40
CA ILE A 49 13.16 11.82 -9.20
C ILE A 49 13.20 12.08 -10.72
N GLY A 50 12.67 13.21 -11.18
CA GLY A 50 12.50 13.55 -12.59
C GLY A 50 11.22 13.00 -13.21
N ASN A 51 10.76 13.63 -14.31
CA ASN A 51 9.50 13.29 -14.95
C ASN A 51 9.50 11.87 -15.55
N GLU A 52 10.59 11.46 -16.22
CA GLU A 52 10.70 10.13 -16.84
C GLU A 52 10.51 9.00 -15.81
N LYS A 53 11.16 9.11 -14.64
CA LYS A 53 11.06 8.12 -13.59
C LYS A 53 9.68 8.14 -12.92
N LEU A 54 9.08 9.33 -12.79
CA LEU A 54 7.72 9.47 -12.30
C LEU A 54 6.71 8.80 -13.24
N ASP A 55 6.90 8.91 -14.56
CA ASP A 55 6.04 8.24 -15.53
C ASP A 55 6.18 6.71 -15.48
N ILE A 56 7.38 6.18 -15.23
CA ILE A 56 7.56 4.75 -14.96
C ILE A 56 6.77 4.35 -13.70
N VAL A 57 6.89 5.11 -12.60
CA VAL A 57 6.17 4.84 -11.34
C VAL A 57 4.65 4.85 -11.56
N ARG A 58 4.12 5.80 -12.34
CA ARG A 58 2.69 5.89 -12.65
C ARG A 58 2.16 4.66 -13.39
N ASN A 59 2.98 4.06 -14.23
CA ASN A 59 2.61 2.92 -15.07
C ASN A 59 2.88 1.55 -14.42
N LEU A 60 3.45 1.51 -13.21
CA LEU A 60 3.64 0.25 -12.50
C LEU A 60 2.32 -0.47 -12.26
N ASN A 61 2.33 -1.78 -12.51
CA ASN A 61 1.26 -2.69 -12.15
C ASN A 61 1.67 -3.49 -10.91
N ILE A 62 0.95 -3.32 -9.81
CA ILE A 62 1.32 -3.92 -8.51
C ILE A 62 0.23 -4.88 -8.05
N LEU A 63 0.64 -6.08 -7.64
CA LEU A 63 -0.19 -7.00 -6.87
C LEU A 63 0.18 -6.86 -5.38
N LEU A 64 -0.78 -6.46 -4.55
CA LEU A 64 -0.64 -6.34 -3.10
C LEU A 64 -1.49 -7.40 -2.41
N VAL A 65 -0.85 -8.37 -1.78
CA VAL A 65 -1.49 -9.44 -1.02
C VAL A 65 -1.42 -9.15 0.47
N GLY A 66 -2.58 -8.97 1.09
CA GLY A 66 -2.76 -8.52 2.46
C GLY A 66 -2.79 -7.00 2.61
N VAL A 67 -3.87 -6.46 3.20
CA VAL A 67 -4.01 -5.01 3.52
C VAL A 67 -4.23 -4.78 5.01
N GLY A 68 -3.52 -5.56 5.83
CA GLY A 68 -3.43 -5.39 7.26
C GLY A 68 -2.52 -4.22 7.70
N GLY A 69 -1.84 -4.39 8.84
CA GLY A 69 -0.97 -3.36 9.43
C GLY A 69 0.22 -2.95 8.56
N VAL A 70 0.76 -3.85 7.75
CA VAL A 70 1.84 -3.55 6.78
C VAL A 70 1.26 -3.09 5.45
N GLY A 71 0.40 -3.93 4.83
CA GLY A 71 -0.11 -3.67 3.47
C GLY A 71 -0.96 -2.41 3.35
N GLY A 72 -1.71 -2.03 4.38
CA GLY A 72 -2.47 -0.77 4.39
C GLY A 72 -1.58 0.46 4.27
N TYR A 73 -0.44 0.49 4.97
CA TYR A 73 0.54 1.59 4.84
C TYR A 73 1.32 1.52 3.53
N THR A 74 1.60 0.32 3.03
CA THR A 74 2.18 0.13 1.69
C THR A 74 1.26 0.71 0.62
N LEU A 75 -0.03 0.35 0.62
CA LEU A 75 -1.02 0.90 -0.30
C LEU A 75 -1.07 2.42 -0.25
N LYS A 76 -1.22 2.99 0.96
CA LYS A 76 -1.27 4.44 1.15
C LYS A 76 -0.04 5.15 0.59
N SER A 77 1.14 4.57 0.78
CA SER A 77 2.41 5.14 0.32
C SER A 77 2.57 5.02 -1.19
N LEU A 78 2.24 3.88 -1.79
CA LEU A 78 2.27 3.67 -3.25
C LEU A 78 1.36 4.65 -3.98
N VAL A 79 0.10 4.78 -3.52
CA VAL A 79 -0.85 5.73 -4.10
C VAL A 79 -0.30 7.16 -4.05
N ARG A 80 0.27 7.59 -2.92
CA ARG A 80 0.88 8.93 -2.75
C ARG A 80 2.17 9.12 -3.53
N SER A 81 2.81 8.03 -3.95
CA SER A 81 3.97 8.05 -4.84
C SER A 81 3.58 8.02 -6.32
N GLY A 82 2.28 8.02 -6.64
CA GLY A 82 1.80 8.11 -8.01
C GLY A 82 1.57 6.78 -8.72
N VAL A 83 1.66 5.64 -8.04
CA VAL A 83 1.31 4.35 -8.64
C VAL A 83 -0.18 4.32 -8.95
N ASN A 84 -0.54 4.05 -10.20
CA ASN A 84 -1.93 4.14 -10.67
C ASN A 84 -2.62 2.78 -10.83
N ASN A 85 -1.91 1.65 -10.86
CA ASN A 85 -2.54 0.35 -11.06
C ASN A 85 -2.18 -0.61 -9.93
N ILE A 86 -3.14 -0.91 -9.08
CA ILE A 86 -2.95 -1.79 -7.92
C ILE A 86 -4.07 -2.82 -7.85
N THR A 87 -3.72 -4.10 -7.84
CA THR A 87 -4.64 -5.18 -7.49
C THR A 87 -4.43 -5.54 -6.03
N ILE A 88 -5.49 -5.50 -5.24
CA ILE A 88 -5.49 -5.79 -3.80
C ILE A 88 -6.16 -7.15 -3.57
N VAL A 89 -5.49 -8.01 -2.80
CA VAL A 89 -6.03 -9.31 -2.37
C VAL A 89 -6.04 -9.39 -0.85
N ASP A 90 -7.18 -9.60 -0.27
CA ASP A 90 -7.37 -9.89 1.16
C ASP A 90 -8.74 -10.55 1.34
N TYR A 91 -8.89 -11.46 2.28
CA TYR A 91 -10.16 -12.17 2.51
C TYR A 91 -10.87 -11.73 3.78
N ASP A 92 -10.21 -10.93 4.61
CA ASP A 92 -10.70 -10.54 5.92
C ASP A 92 -11.70 -9.39 5.88
N LYS A 93 -12.47 -9.32 6.96
CA LYS A 93 -13.21 -8.13 7.36
C LYS A 93 -12.45 -7.34 8.42
N ILE A 94 -12.79 -6.07 8.55
CA ILE A 94 -12.23 -5.22 9.62
C ILE A 94 -12.78 -5.67 10.96
N ASP A 95 -11.87 -5.92 11.90
CA ASP A 95 -12.14 -6.35 13.27
C ASP A 95 -11.76 -5.24 14.27
N PRO A 96 -12.42 -5.10 15.42
CA PRO A 96 -12.05 -4.11 16.44
C PRO A 96 -10.59 -4.15 16.86
N THR A 97 -9.96 -5.34 16.88
CA THR A 97 -8.54 -5.51 17.20
C THR A 97 -7.59 -4.95 16.14
N ASN A 98 -8.10 -4.56 14.98
CA ASN A 98 -7.31 -3.97 13.91
C ASN A 98 -7.09 -2.45 14.10
N LEU A 99 -7.95 -1.79 14.86
CA LEU A 99 -7.97 -0.33 15.04
C LEU A 99 -6.65 0.24 15.55
N ASN A 100 -5.91 -0.53 16.33
CA ASN A 100 -4.64 -0.07 16.91
C ASN A 100 -3.48 0.05 15.92
N ARG A 101 -3.58 -0.57 14.69
CA ARG A 101 -2.44 -0.63 13.77
C ARG A 101 -2.77 -0.63 12.26
N GLN A 102 -4.01 -0.95 11.87
CA GLN A 102 -4.38 -1.01 10.45
C GLN A 102 -4.99 0.31 10.00
N ILE A 103 -4.33 1.04 9.11
CA ILE A 103 -4.72 2.40 8.72
C ILE A 103 -6.04 2.48 7.95
N ILE A 104 -6.51 1.36 7.42
CA ILE A 104 -7.80 1.27 6.75
C ILE A 104 -8.96 1.10 7.75
N ALA A 105 -8.66 0.69 9.00
CA ALA A 105 -9.64 0.40 10.03
C ALA A 105 -9.97 1.63 10.86
N ASN A 106 -11.25 1.87 11.10
CA ASN A 106 -11.79 2.86 12.04
C ASN A 106 -13.10 2.35 12.66
N SER A 107 -13.66 3.07 13.64
CA SER A 107 -14.86 2.63 14.37
C SER A 107 -16.09 2.49 13.48
N SER A 108 -16.17 3.21 12.35
CA SER A 108 -17.36 3.22 11.48
C SER A 108 -17.36 2.12 10.41
N ASN A 109 -16.24 1.41 10.22
CA ASN A 109 -16.11 0.39 9.16
C ASN A 109 -15.82 -1.02 9.68
N ILE A 110 -16.02 -1.28 10.97
CA ILE A 110 -15.94 -2.62 11.56
C ILE A 110 -16.92 -3.56 10.86
N GLY A 111 -16.47 -4.76 10.49
CA GLY A 111 -17.27 -5.78 9.79
C GLY A 111 -17.30 -5.63 8.27
N LEU A 112 -16.79 -4.52 7.70
CA LEU A 112 -16.67 -4.34 6.26
C LEU A 112 -15.43 -5.06 5.70
N LEU A 113 -15.44 -5.35 4.41
CA LEU A 113 -14.32 -6.02 3.72
C LEU A 113 -13.09 -5.12 3.69
N LYS A 114 -11.94 -5.65 4.08
CA LYS A 114 -10.67 -4.90 4.07
C LYS A 114 -10.32 -4.39 2.67
N THR A 115 -10.54 -5.19 1.63
CA THR A 115 -10.27 -4.82 0.24
C THR A 115 -11.06 -3.59 -0.21
N GLU A 116 -12.36 -3.53 0.12
CA GLU A 116 -13.22 -2.41 -0.26
C GLU A 116 -12.87 -1.13 0.49
N GLU A 117 -12.58 -1.23 1.79
CA GLU A 117 -12.15 -0.08 2.58
C GLU A 117 -10.76 0.44 2.15
N ALA A 118 -9.87 -0.47 1.77
CA ALA A 118 -8.57 -0.14 1.18
C ALA A 118 -8.75 0.60 -0.17
N LYS A 119 -9.66 0.14 -1.04
CA LYS A 119 -10.00 0.81 -2.30
C LYS A 119 -10.59 2.19 -2.06
N LYS A 120 -11.57 2.33 -1.16
CA LYS A 120 -12.12 3.65 -0.78
C LYS A 120 -11.03 4.60 -0.31
N ARG A 121 -10.09 4.09 0.51
CA ARG A 121 -8.96 4.88 0.99
C ARG A 121 -8.04 5.31 -0.14
N ALA A 122 -7.72 4.44 -1.09
CA ALA A 122 -6.91 4.76 -2.25
C ALA A 122 -7.57 5.84 -3.12
N LEU A 123 -8.86 5.68 -3.45
CA LEU A 123 -9.65 6.64 -4.22
C LEU A 123 -9.78 8.00 -3.52
N SER A 124 -9.84 8.05 -2.18
CA SER A 124 -9.85 9.32 -1.43
C SER A 124 -8.52 10.09 -1.50
N ILE A 125 -7.43 9.45 -1.94
CA ILE A 125 -6.11 10.07 -2.12
C ILE A 125 -5.90 10.45 -3.60
N ASN A 126 -6.27 9.56 -4.50
CA ASN A 126 -6.18 9.75 -5.95
C ASN A 126 -7.45 9.16 -6.59
N GLU A 127 -8.36 10.02 -7.02
CA GLU A 127 -9.64 9.60 -7.62
C GLU A 127 -9.48 8.85 -8.96
N ASN A 128 -8.35 9.06 -9.64
CA ASN A 128 -8.05 8.45 -10.93
C ASN A 128 -7.28 7.13 -10.84
N ILE A 129 -7.04 6.61 -9.63
CA ILE A 129 -6.33 5.35 -9.46
C ILE A 129 -7.20 4.16 -9.90
N ASN A 130 -6.59 3.23 -10.62
CA ASN A 130 -7.20 1.96 -10.96
C ASN A 130 -6.90 0.94 -9.85
N VAL A 131 -7.91 0.65 -9.01
CA VAL A 131 -7.81 -0.34 -7.93
C VAL A 131 -8.77 -1.49 -8.22
N ILE A 132 -8.20 -2.67 -8.42
CA ILE A 132 -8.93 -3.92 -8.54
C ILE A 132 -8.90 -4.62 -7.18
N THR A 133 -10.06 -5.01 -6.66
CA THR A 133 -10.19 -5.75 -5.40
C THR A 133 -10.50 -7.22 -5.66
N LYS A 134 -9.84 -8.10 -4.93
CA LYS A 134 -10.07 -9.54 -4.91
C LYS A 134 -10.26 -9.98 -3.45
N ASN A 135 -11.50 -10.22 -3.10
CA ASN A 135 -11.88 -10.61 -1.74
C ASN A 135 -11.85 -12.14 -1.62
N LEU A 136 -10.65 -12.69 -1.53
CA LEU A 136 -10.42 -14.14 -1.47
C LEU A 136 -9.15 -14.47 -0.69
N PHE A 137 -9.10 -15.67 -0.14
CA PHE A 137 -7.86 -16.26 0.39
C PHE A 137 -7.00 -16.74 -0.78
N LEU A 138 -5.73 -16.32 -0.81
CA LEU A 138 -4.82 -16.70 -1.88
C LEU A 138 -4.15 -18.03 -1.57
N ASP A 139 -4.50 -19.05 -2.34
CA ASP A 139 -3.99 -20.42 -2.30
C ASP A 139 -3.68 -20.97 -3.71
N GLU A 140 -3.33 -22.27 -3.79
CA GLU A 140 -2.98 -22.95 -5.05
C GLU A 140 -4.12 -22.97 -6.10
N ASN A 141 -5.37 -22.84 -5.66
CA ASN A 141 -6.52 -22.82 -6.56
C ASN A 141 -6.78 -21.41 -7.08
N THR A 142 -6.83 -20.44 -6.16
CA THR A 142 -7.20 -19.06 -6.44
C THR A 142 -6.07 -18.26 -7.13
N ILE A 143 -4.80 -18.64 -6.94
CA ILE A 143 -3.68 -17.98 -7.64
C ILE A 143 -3.76 -18.13 -9.17
N LYS A 144 -4.41 -19.17 -9.64
CA LYS A 144 -4.63 -19.42 -11.09
C LYS A 144 -5.52 -18.38 -11.76
N GLU A 145 -6.28 -17.62 -10.97
CA GLU A 145 -7.08 -16.49 -11.47
C GLU A 145 -6.22 -15.27 -11.83
N PHE A 146 -4.95 -15.28 -11.44
CA PHE A 146 -4.04 -14.16 -11.64
C PHE A 146 -3.05 -14.47 -12.76
N ASN A 147 -3.03 -13.61 -13.79
CA ASN A 147 -1.88 -13.55 -14.69
C ASN A 147 -0.77 -12.75 -13.98
N LEU A 148 0.10 -13.46 -13.24
CA LEU A 148 1.15 -12.82 -12.46
C LEU A 148 2.16 -12.05 -13.29
N GLU A 149 2.37 -12.45 -14.56
CA GLU A 149 3.35 -11.84 -15.47
C GLU A 149 3.00 -10.40 -15.86
N LYS A 150 1.75 -9.98 -15.65
CA LYS A 150 1.35 -8.58 -15.90
C LYS A 150 1.78 -7.63 -14.78
N TYR A 151 2.24 -8.13 -13.63
CA TYR A 151 2.64 -7.29 -12.50
C TYR A 151 4.16 -7.08 -12.51
N ASP A 152 4.57 -5.83 -12.37
CA ASP A 152 5.98 -5.44 -12.22
C ASP A 152 6.52 -5.84 -10.85
N TYR A 153 5.65 -5.79 -9.83
CA TYR A 153 5.96 -6.19 -8.45
C TYR A 153 4.80 -6.93 -7.82
N VAL A 154 5.13 -7.99 -7.11
CA VAL A 154 4.23 -8.69 -6.18
C VAL A 154 4.67 -8.35 -4.77
N ILE A 155 3.75 -7.84 -3.97
CA ILE A 155 3.98 -7.47 -2.57
C ILE A 155 3.24 -8.46 -1.69
N ASP A 156 3.99 -9.18 -0.88
CA ASP A 156 3.47 -10.11 0.11
C ASP A 156 3.51 -9.47 1.49
N ALA A 157 2.36 -8.96 1.93
CA ALA A 157 2.13 -8.37 3.24
C ALA A 157 1.15 -9.20 4.10
N CYS A 158 0.94 -10.49 3.75
CA CYS A 158 0.12 -11.42 4.51
C CYS A 158 0.93 -12.09 5.64
N ASP A 159 0.27 -12.80 6.55
CA ASP A 159 0.89 -13.53 7.65
C ASP A 159 0.88 -15.06 7.45
N SER A 160 0.21 -15.54 6.40
CA SER A 160 0.11 -16.97 6.05
C SER A 160 1.41 -17.50 5.45
N VAL A 161 2.01 -18.49 6.09
CA VAL A 161 3.24 -19.16 5.59
C VAL A 161 2.98 -19.86 4.25
N SER A 162 1.83 -20.51 4.08
CA SER A 162 1.47 -21.20 2.83
C SER A 162 1.35 -20.23 1.67
N THR A 163 0.65 -19.12 1.86
CA THR A 163 0.52 -18.07 0.85
C THR A 163 1.87 -17.44 0.49
N LYS A 164 2.73 -17.18 1.50
CA LYS A 164 4.10 -16.67 1.25
C LYS A 164 4.92 -17.63 0.41
N MET A 165 4.89 -18.92 0.74
CA MET A 165 5.60 -19.97 -0.02
C MET A 165 5.10 -20.04 -1.46
N LEU A 166 3.78 -20.02 -1.65
CA LEU A 166 3.15 -20.03 -2.97
C LEU A 166 3.60 -18.83 -3.80
N LEU A 167 3.50 -17.62 -3.26
CA LEU A 167 3.91 -16.39 -3.95
C LEU A 167 5.40 -16.38 -4.29
N ILE A 168 6.27 -16.80 -3.36
CA ILE A 168 7.71 -16.89 -3.59
C ILE A 168 8.03 -17.87 -4.72
N ASN A 169 7.42 -19.05 -4.71
CA ASN A 169 7.65 -20.06 -5.73
C ASN A 169 7.16 -19.59 -7.11
N GLU A 170 5.92 -19.09 -7.19
CA GLU A 170 5.34 -18.61 -8.44
C GLU A 170 6.13 -17.44 -9.04
N CYS A 171 6.48 -16.46 -8.21
CA CYS A 171 7.25 -15.29 -8.67
C CYS A 171 8.67 -15.69 -9.08
N THR A 172 9.33 -16.58 -8.33
CA THR A 172 10.69 -17.04 -8.65
C THR A 172 10.70 -17.81 -9.98
N ASN A 173 9.75 -18.71 -10.18
CA ASN A 173 9.64 -19.51 -11.40
C ASN A 173 9.37 -18.66 -12.64
N LYS A 174 8.65 -17.57 -12.50
CA LYS A 174 8.28 -16.64 -13.58
C LYS A 174 9.21 -15.43 -13.71
N GLY A 175 10.22 -15.31 -12.85
CA GLY A 175 11.14 -14.16 -12.86
C GLY A 175 10.51 -12.83 -12.44
N ILE A 176 9.39 -12.87 -11.68
CA ILE A 176 8.65 -11.69 -11.22
C ILE A 176 9.27 -11.19 -9.91
N LYS A 177 9.40 -9.87 -9.76
CA LYS A 177 9.93 -9.27 -8.53
C LYS A 177 8.93 -9.42 -7.39
N ILE A 178 9.39 -10.04 -6.30
CA ILE A 178 8.61 -10.17 -5.07
C ILE A 178 9.30 -9.46 -3.91
N ILE A 179 8.49 -8.78 -3.07
CA ILE A 179 8.92 -8.21 -1.80
C ILE A 179 8.00 -8.75 -0.72
N SER A 180 8.57 -9.44 0.27
CA SER A 180 7.79 -10.07 1.33
C SER A 180 8.07 -9.41 2.68
N SER A 181 7.03 -9.02 3.40
CA SER A 181 7.16 -8.57 4.79
C SER A 181 7.28 -9.75 5.73
N MET A 182 8.30 -9.75 6.57
CA MET A 182 8.44 -10.72 7.63
C MET A 182 7.64 -10.30 8.87
N GLY A 183 7.78 -11.00 9.99
CA GLY A 183 7.01 -10.75 11.21
C GLY A 183 7.28 -9.37 11.82
N THR A 184 6.23 -8.56 11.99
CA THR A 184 6.29 -7.24 12.66
C THR A 184 5.73 -7.27 14.07
N ALA A 185 5.08 -8.36 14.49
CA ALA A 185 4.54 -8.53 15.83
C ALA A 185 5.65 -8.77 16.87
N LYS A 186 5.36 -8.43 18.15
CA LYS A 186 6.27 -8.56 19.30
C LYS A 186 7.57 -7.76 19.17
N LYS A 187 7.54 -6.67 18.40
CA LYS A 187 8.66 -5.76 18.17
C LYS A 187 8.24 -4.34 18.53
N MET A 188 9.21 -3.57 19.03
CA MET A 188 8.99 -2.21 19.54
C MET A 188 9.83 -1.16 18.83
N ASP A 189 10.96 -1.54 18.24
CA ASP A 189 11.90 -0.62 17.63
C ASP A 189 11.80 -0.68 16.10
N ALA A 190 11.08 0.28 15.52
CA ALA A 190 10.93 0.38 14.07
C ALA A 190 12.24 0.74 13.36
N THR A 191 13.24 1.30 14.05
CA THR A 191 14.55 1.65 13.47
C THR A 191 15.38 0.41 13.14
N LYS A 192 15.05 -0.73 13.72
CA LYS A 192 15.69 -2.01 13.44
C LYS A 192 15.12 -2.75 12.23
N LEU A 193 14.08 -2.21 11.58
CA LEU A 193 13.59 -2.73 10.31
C LEU A 193 14.59 -2.45 9.19
N LYS A 194 14.83 -3.47 8.35
CA LYS A 194 15.76 -3.40 7.22
C LYS A 194 15.20 -4.08 5.98
N ILE A 195 15.59 -3.56 4.83
CA ILE A 195 15.47 -4.25 3.54
C ILE A 195 16.66 -5.21 3.46
N ALA A 196 16.40 -6.49 3.28
CA ALA A 196 17.41 -7.53 3.23
C ALA A 196 17.00 -8.65 2.27
N THR A 197 17.88 -9.61 2.02
CA THR A 197 17.49 -10.89 1.43
C THR A 197 17.09 -11.89 2.51
N LEU A 198 16.24 -12.87 2.16
CA LEU A 198 15.68 -13.80 3.13
C LEU A 198 16.76 -14.57 3.91
N ASP A 199 17.87 -14.93 3.27
CA ASP A 199 19.01 -15.63 3.90
C ASP A 199 19.72 -14.79 4.99
N LYS A 200 19.62 -13.44 4.92
CA LYS A 200 20.26 -12.51 5.87
C LYS A 200 19.34 -12.08 7.02
N THR A 201 18.17 -12.68 7.16
CA THR A 201 17.24 -12.34 8.26
C THR A 201 17.65 -12.98 9.58
N SER A 202 17.38 -12.29 10.69
CA SER A 202 17.63 -12.76 12.06
C SER A 202 16.43 -12.45 12.97
N TYR A 203 16.35 -13.10 14.13
CA TYR A 203 15.35 -12.87 15.17
C TYR A 203 13.88 -12.85 14.70
N ASP A 204 13.57 -13.57 13.62
CA ASP A 204 12.23 -13.65 13.05
C ASP A 204 11.84 -15.13 12.85
N LYS A 205 10.79 -15.55 13.57
CA LYS A 205 10.31 -16.96 13.53
C LYS A 205 9.71 -17.30 12.17
N LEU A 206 9.00 -16.33 11.52
CA LEU A 206 8.40 -16.52 10.20
C LEU A 206 9.49 -16.68 9.14
N ALA A 207 10.46 -15.77 9.12
CA ALA A 207 11.61 -15.86 8.22
C ALA A 207 12.41 -17.15 8.45
N LYS A 208 12.62 -17.58 9.72
CA LYS A 208 13.29 -18.85 10.03
C LYS A 208 12.55 -20.04 9.42
N LYS A 209 11.20 -20.05 9.52
CA LYS A 209 10.37 -21.10 8.93
C LYS A 209 10.48 -21.12 7.40
N LEU A 210 10.39 -19.94 6.75
CA LEU A 210 10.55 -19.86 5.30
C LEU A 210 11.95 -20.31 4.85
N ARG A 211 13.03 -19.91 5.54
CA ARG A 211 14.39 -20.37 5.23
C ARG A 211 14.56 -21.90 5.34
N SER A 212 13.83 -22.57 6.22
CA SER A 212 13.89 -24.04 6.32
C SER A 212 13.18 -24.76 5.17
N MET A 213 12.34 -24.05 4.40
CA MET A 213 11.50 -24.62 3.34
C MET A 213 11.97 -24.20 1.92
N ILE A 214 12.76 -23.15 1.80
CA ILE A 214 13.20 -22.56 0.52
C ILE A 214 14.68 -22.88 0.28
N ASP A 215 15.04 -23.21 -0.96
CA ASP A 215 16.44 -23.43 -1.36
C ASP A 215 17.30 -22.17 -1.10
N LYS A 216 18.53 -22.38 -0.63
CA LYS A 216 19.47 -21.30 -0.28
C LYS A 216 19.79 -20.35 -1.44
N LYS A 217 19.78 -20.82 -2.68
CA LYS A 217 20.01 -19.98 -3.85
C LYS A 217 18.82 -19.06 -4.10
N ILE A 218 17.61 -19.56 -3.87
CA ILE A 218 16.38 -18.77 -3.97
C ILE A 218 16.31 -17.73 -2.84
N GLN A 219 16.62 -18.12 -1.58
CA GLN A 219 16.63 -17.20 -0.44
C GLN A 219 17.43 -15.92 -0.69
N LYS A 220 18.57 -16.01 -1.41
CA LYS A 220 19.42 -14.87 -1.77
C LYS A 220 18.80 -13.91 -2.79
N LYS A 221 17.73 -14.34 -3.47
CA LYS A 221 17.03 -13.54 -4.48
C LYS A 221 15.74 -12.90 -3.95
N ILE A 222 15.24 -13.37 -2.81
CA ILE A 222 13.97 -12.86 -2.23
C ILE A 222 14.25 -11.65 -1.38
N THR A 223 13.76 -10.49 -1.80
CA THR A 223 13.79 -9.26 -1.00
C THR A 223 12.74 -9.32 0.09
N VAL A 224 13.14 -9.01 1.32
CA VAL A 224 12.27 -9.00 2.48
C VAL A 224 12.44 -7.74 3.32
N ILE A 225 11.36 -7.35 4.01
CA ILE A 225 11.42 -6.40 5.11
C ILE A 225 11.42 -7.20 6.40
N SER A 226 12.51 -7.10 7.15
CA SER A 226 12.69 -7.83 8.41
C SER A 226 13.33 -6.96 9.46
N SER A 227 12.98 -7.19 10.73
CA SER A 227 13.61 -6.50 11.86
C SER A 227 14.77 -7.31 12.43
N THR A 228 15.85 -6.63 12.78
CA THR A 228 16.96 -7.19 13.54
C THR A 228 16.74 -7.15 15.06
N GLU A 229 15.58 -6.66 15.52
CA GLU A 229 15.18 -6.69 16.93
C GLU A 229 14.89 -8.11 17.38
N GLU A 230 15.37 -8.47 18.54
CA GLU A 230 15.02 -9.74 19.18
C GLU A 230 13.54 -9.76 19.57
N VAL A 231 12.87 -10.89 19.33
CA VAL A 231 11.44 -11.01 19.63
C VAL A 231 11.21 -11.03 21.13
N LYS A 232 10.33 -10.15 21.63
CA LYS A 232 9.94 -10.16 23.04
C LYS A 232 9.29 -11.50 23.42
N ASN A 233 9.73 -12.03 24.54
CA ASN A 233 9.15 -13.26 25.10
C ASN A 233 7.85 -12.92 25.85
N ILE A 234 6.75 -12.80 25.12
CA ILE A 234 5.40 -12.58 25.62
C ILE A 234 4.47 -13.67 25.04
N GLU A 235 3.51 -14.12 25.81
CA GLU A 235 2.59 -15.19 25.39
C GLU A 235 1.65 -14.72 24.27
N VAL A 236 1.04 -13.56 24.44
CA VAL A 236 0.08 -12.99 23.49
C VAL A 236 0.79 -12.35 22.30
N LEU A 237 0.19 -12.46 21.12
CA LEU A 237 0.66 -11.79 19.91
C LEU A 237 0.39 -10.28 19.97
N GLY A 238 1.30 -9.52 20.58
CA GLY A 238 1.21 -8.05 20.68
C GLY A 238 1.70 -7.36 19.40
N SER A 239 1.09 -6.24 19.06
CA SER A 239 1.52 -5.35 17.97
C SER A 239 1.22 -3.89 18.33
N ASN A 240 1.93 -2.98 17.67
CA ASN A 240 1.77 -1.53 17.81
C ASN A 240 1.47 -0.89 16.43
N SER A 241 1.22 0.42 16.44
CA SER A 241 0.84 1.15 15.22
C SER A 241 2.01 1.49 14.30
N TYR A 242 3.24 1.52 14.78
CA TYR A 242 4.39 2.09 14.06
C TYR A 242 5.32 1.04 13.44
N VAL A 243 5.61 -0.09 14.09
CA VAL A 243 6.51 -1.11 13.50
C VAL A 243 5.93 -1.66 12.18
N PRO A 244 4.67 -2.14 12.10
CA PRO A 244 4.11 -2.58 10.83
C PRO A 244 3.96 -1.44 9.81
N ALA A 245 3.69 -0.20 10.28
CA ALA A 245 3.60 0.96 9.41
C ALA A 245 4.93 1.25 8.70
N VAL A 246 6.03 1.29 9.45
CA VAL A 246 7.38 1.51 8.88
C VAL A 246 7.77 0.36 7.94
N ALA A 247 7.41 -0.90 8.26
CA ALA A 247 7.64 -2.01 7.34
C ALA A 247 6.92 -1.78 6.00
N GLY A 248 5.66 -1.32 6.01
CA GLY A 248 4.92 -0.97 4.80
C GLY A 248 5.54 0.20 4.01
N LEU A 249 6.04 1.22 4.69
CA LEU A 249 6.76 2.34 4.07
C LEU A 249 8.08 1.90 3.42
N LEU A 250 8.82 0.98 4.05
CA LEU A 250 10.05 0.42 3.50
C LEU A 250 9.82 -0.42 2.25
N ILE A 251 8.67 -1.08 2.11
CA ILE A 251 8.28 -1.76 0.85
C ILE A 251 8.19 -0.73 -0.27
N THR A 252 7.44 0.35 -0.06
CA THR A 252 7.32 1.43 -1.06
C THR A 252 8.68 2.07 -1.36
N ASN A 253 9.47 2.36 -0.33
CA ASN A 253 10.82 2.89 -0.50
C ASN A 253 11.68 1.99 -1.40
N TYR A 254 11.64 0.67 -1.20
CA TYR A 254 12.36 -0.27 -2.04
C TYR A 254 11.91 -0.19 -3.50
N ILE A 255 10.60 -0.23 -3.77
CA ILE A 255 10.04 -0.21 -5.13
C ILE A 255 10.43 1.08 -5.86
N ILE A 256 10.21 2.23 -5.24
CA ILE A 256 10.52 3.52 -5.87
C ILE A 256 12.02 3.65 -6.15
N ASN A 257 12.88 3.28 -5.21
CA ASN A 257 14.33 3.31 -5.42
C ASN A 257 14.79 2.29 -6.48
N ASP A 258 14.17 1.11 -6.59
CA ASP A 258 14.51 0.15 -7.64
C ASP A 258 14.17 0.68 -9.03
N VAL A 259 13.06 1.44 -9.17
CA VAL A 259 12.71 2.15 -10.41
C VAL A 259 13.71 3.27 -10.70
N VAL A 260 13.99 4.14 -9.72
CA VAL A 260 14.87 5.30 -9.87
C VAL A 260 16.30 4.89 -10.24
N ASN A 261 16.82 3.80 -9.64
CA ASN A 261 18.19 3.34 -9.86
C ASN A 261 18.39 2.55 -11.16
N LYS A 262 17.33 1.97 -11.72
CA LYS A 262 17.40 1.23 -13.00
C LYS A 262 17.29 2.09 -14.23
N ALA A 263 16.73 3.29 -14.08
CA ALA A 263 16.61 4.28 -15.16
C ALA A 263 17.86 5.18 -15.31
N ASN A 264 18.93 4.85 -14.62
CA ASN A 264 20.27 5.40 -14.81
C ASN A 264 21.12 4.35 -15.52
#